data_63d0872af92e58073872ae3a0de37ec0
#
_entry.id   63d0872af92e58073872ae3a0de37ec0
#
_cell.length_a   1.000
_cell.length_b   1.000
_cell.length_c   1.000
_cell.angle_alpha   90.00
_cell.angle_beta   90.00
_cell.angle_gamma   90.00
#
_symmetry.space_group_name_H-M   'P 1'
#
loop_
_entity.id
_entity.type
_entity.pdbx_description
1 polymer ?
#
loop_
_entity_poly.entity_id
_entity_poly.type
_entity_poly.pdbx_seq_one_letter_code
_entity_poly.pdbx_strand_id
1 'polypeptide(L)'
;SHHGSFRVMPDGETLLLEARGEILAVPSGDGEAVNLTSSSGSREKDGVPSPDGEWIALNSDRGGREDLWLAPADGEGEWRRLTDDGVFNLQPVWSPDGERLLWSDKELRLNMATVATGEITVVDRGEVDDAWERWGIQDYAWSPDGRFIAYSKMERSLCDAIFIYSVASGEIHRVTDHVYQDWSPSFSADGRYLYFLSNRSFEPVMGFVDQNHVFLDMTLPYVVVLRDGDLSPFAPGNNEGTDDGDEEVEVEIDFDGISRRIVPAEGVEPGNYFRLEAVEDGFIYLAKTEHEFLKYQAVTDRSNAKLKLYAYDLAEQEASELMDGINNYHLSADGKKMVYRSRSTFGVVDTGAEAEVGDGKVDLDGVQLKVHRMAEFLQIFNEAWRVQRDWFYDPGMHGVD
;
A
#
# COMPACT_ATOMS: atom_id res chain seq x y z
N SER A 1 15.45 6.39 -17.04
CA SER A 1 14.02 6.06 -17.12
C SER A 1 13.43 6.31 -15.75
N HIS A 2 12.50 7.24 -15.62
CA HIS A 2 11.74 7.43 -14.39
C HIS A 2 10.46 6.59 -14.54
N HIS A 3 10.44 5.41 -13.92
CA HIS A 3 9.24 4.62 -13.75
C HIS A 3 8.61 5.04 -12.42
N GLY A 4 7.31 5.34 -12.44
CA GLY A 4 6.50 5.68 -11.28
C GLY A 4 5.96 4.42 -10.57
N SER A 5 4.66 4.41 -10.33
CA SER A 5 3.96 3.28 -9.74
C SER A 5 3.94 2.07 -10.68
N PHE A 6 3.76 0.91 -10.11
CA PHE A 6 3.61 -0.35 -10.86
C PHE A 6 2.67 -1.30 -10.11
N ARG A 7 1.91 -2.09 -10.84
CA ARG A 7 0.97 -3.09 -10.32
C ARG A 7 0.97 -4.31 -11.26
N VAL A 8 0.43 -5.41 -10.81
CA VAL A 8 0.06 -6.52 -11.66
C VAL A 8 -1.46 -6.50 -11.88
N MET A 9 -1.89 -6.74 -13.12
CA MET A 9 -3.30 -6.85 -13.44
C MET A 9 -3.89 -8.15 -12.82
N PRO A 10 -5.22 -8.24 -12.64
CA PRO A 10 -5.84 -9.42 -12.06
C PRO A 10 -5.58 -10.73 -12.83
N ASP A 11 -5.20 -10.64 -14.11
CA ASP A 11 -4.77 -11.79 -14.91
C ASP A 11 -3.47 -12.43 -14.42
N GLY A 12 -2.73 -11.74 -13.51
CA GLY A 12 -1.44 -12.20 -13.00
C GLY A 12 -0.29 -12.21 -14.01
N GLU A 13 -0.55 -11.75 -15.26
CA GLU A 13 0.40 -11.84 -16.37
C GLU A 13 0.76 -10.49 -16.99
N THR A 14 -0.01 -9.44 -16.68
CA THR A 14 0.20 -8.10 -17.24
C THR A 14 0.70 -7.13 -16.17
N LEU A 15 1.84 -6.50 -16.42
CA LEU A 15 2.38 -5.38 -15.62
C LEU A 15 1.67 -4.09 -16.01
N LEU A 16 1.04 -3.43 -15.07
CA LEU A 16 0.59 -2.05 -15.18
C LEU A 16 1.74 -1.15 -14.71
N LEU A 17 2.25 -0.29 -15.60
CA LEU A 17 3.45 0.52 -15.35
C LEU A 17 3.20 1.99 -15.63
N GLU A 18 3.50 2.85 -14.68
CA GLU A 18 3.55 4.30 -14.91
C GLU A 18 4.90 4.70 -15.53
N ALA A 19 4.84 5.39 -16.65
CA ALA A 19 6.02 5.95 -17.29
C ALA A 19 5.71 7.31 -17.95
N ARG A 20 6.41 8.37 -17.54
CA ARG A 20 6.24 9.74 -18.05
C ARG A 20 4.82 10.30 -17.98
N GLY A 21 4.07 9.93 -16.95
CA GLY A 21 2.69 10.39 -16.80
C GLY A 21 1.69 9.65 -17.68
N GLU A 22 2.05 8.50 -18.20
CA GLU A 22 1.19 7.60 -18.94
C GLU A 22 1.13 6.25 -18.23
N ILE A 23 0.04 5.54 -18.35
CA ILE A 23 -0.14 4.18 -17.82
C ILE A 23 -0.05 3.18 -18.96
N LEU A 24 0.82 2.21 -18.80
CA LEU A 24 1.11 1.17 -19.78
C LEU A 24 0.68 -0.19 -19.24
N ALA A 25 0.10 -1.01 -20.09
CA ALA A 25 -0.05 -2.45 -19.87
C ALA A 25 1.07 -3.18 -20.63
N VAL A 26 1.90 -3.91 -19.92
CA VAL A 26 3.05 -4.64 -20.49
C VAL A 26 2.91 -6.11 -20.12
N PRO A 27 2.70 -7.03 -21.09
CA PRO A 27 2.67 -8.45 -20.82
C PRO A 27 3.97 -8.97 -20.21
N SER A 28 3.90 -9.89 -19.26
CA SER A 28 5.08 -10.54 -18.68
C SER A 28 5.72 -11.58 -19.62
N GLY A 29 4.94 -12.09 -20.59
CA GLY A 29 5.39 -12.98 -21.65
C GLY A 29 5.47 -12.31 -23.00
N ASP A 30 5.25 -13.08 -24.07
CA ASP A 30 5.20 -12.56 -25.43
C ASP A 30 3.98 -11.64 -25.63
N GLY A 31 4.22 -10.44 -26.17
CA GLY A 31 3.16 -9.47 -26.44
C GLY A 31 3.71 -8.06 -26.64
N GLU A 32 2.88 -7.17 -27.15
CA GLU A 32 3.22 -5.76 -27.31
C GLU A 32 2.67 -4.94 -26.13
N ALA A 33 3.49 -4.02 -25.62
CA ALA A 33 3.04 -3.07 -24.61
C ALA A 33 2.00 -2.12 -25.20
N VAL A 34 0.93 -1.89 -24.47
CA VAL A 34 -0.16 -0.98 -24.82
C VAL A 34 -0.11 0.26 -23.93
N ASN A 35 -0.16 1.45 -24.51
CA ASN A 35 -0.36 2.68 -23.78
C ASN A 35 -1.87 2.91 -23.58
N LEU A 36 -2.34 2.72 -22.35
CA LEU A 36 -3.76 2.77 -22.01
C LEU A 36 -4.32 4.21 -21.96
N THR A 37 -3.45 5.20 -21.69
CA THR A 37 -3.89 6.58 -21.46
C THR A 37 -3.65 7.49 -22.65
N SER A 38 -2.55 7.31 -23.36
CA SER A 38 -2.20 8.00 -24.62
C SER A 38 -2.41 9.53 -24.56
N SER A 39 -2.05 10.18 -23.46
CA SER A 39 -2.41 11.57 -23.16
C SER A 39 -1.20 12.44 -22.83
N SER A 40 -0.48 12.93 -23.84
CA SER A 40 0.66 13.84 -23.60
C SER A 40 0.30 15.20 -22.96
N GLY A 41 -0.97 15.53 -22.86
CA GLY A 41 -1.48 16.80 -22.32
C GLY A 41 -1.96 16.73 -20.87
N SER A 42 -1.96 15.56 -20.29
CA SER A 42 -2.27 15.29 -18.88
C SER A 42 -1.25 14.34 -18.28
N ARG A 43 -1.25 14.24 -16.98
CA ARG A 43 -0.41 13.30 -16.24
C ARG A 43 -1.30 12.31 -15.50
N GLU A 44 -1.11 11.05 -15.83
CA GLU A 44 -1.74 9.91 -15.19
C GLU A 44 -0.72 9.22 -14.29
N LYS A 45 -1.12 8.94 -13.04
CA LYS A 45 -0.27 8.29 -12.03
C LYS A 45 -1.06 7.42 -11.07
N ASP A 46 -0.35 6.58 -10.35
CA ASP A 46 -0.87 5.72 -9.29
C ASP A 46 -2.01 4.80 -9.78
N GLY A 47 -1.88 4.26 -11.00
CA GLY A 47 -2.87 3.37 -11.57
C GLY A 47 -3.00 2.07 -10.78
N VAL A 48 -4.24 1.72 -10.39
CA VAL A 48 -4.57 0.48 -9.67
C VAL A 48 -5.73 -0.20 -10.37
N PRO A 49 -5.55 -1.45 -10.86
CA PRO A 49 -6.61 -2.19 -11.52
C PRO A 49 -7.68 -2.63 -10.54
N SER A 50 -8.94 -2.63 -10.99
CA SER A 50 -10.05 -3.23 -10.25
C SER A 50 -9.89 -4.77 -10.17
N PRO A 51 -10.48 -5.44 -9.16
CA PRO A 51 -10.36 -6.89 -9.02
C PRO A 51 -10.90 -7.69 -10.20
N ASP A 52 -11.92 -7.17 -10.90
CA ASP A 52 -12.48 -7.76 -12.11
C ASP A 52 -11.67 -7.48 -13.38
N GLY A 53 -10.69 -6.56 -13.29
CA GLY A 53 -9.85 -6.15 -14.42
C GLY A 53 -10.55 -5.26 -15.46
N GLU A 54 -11.75 -4.74 -15.17
CA GLU A 54 -12.49 -3.89 -16.12
C GLU A 54 -12.07 -2.42 -16.03
N TRP A 55 -11.61 -1.96 -14.87
CA TRP A 55 -11.27 -0.57 -14.60
C TRP A 55 -9.86 -0.39 -14.04
N ILE A 56 -9.30 0.80 -14.26
CA ILE A 56 -8.10 1.31 -13.60
C ILE A 56 -8.49 2.57 -12.86
N ALA A 57 -8.37 2.57 -11.53
CA ALA A 57 -8.43 3.80 -10.73
C ALA A 57 -7.07 4.49 -10.81
N LEU A 58 -7.06 5.79 -11.12
CA LEU A 58 -5.82 6.55 -11.27
C LEU A 58 -6.03 8.04 -10.97
N ASN A 59 -4.96 8.71 -10.62
CA ASN A 59 -4.95 10.17 -10.53
C ASN A 59 -4.62 10.78 -11.90
N SER A 60 -5.41 11.78 -12.32
CA SER A 60 -5.16 12.50 -13.57
C SER A 60 -5.54 13.98 -13.45
N ASP A 61 -4.75 14.83 -14.10
CA ASP A 61 -5.02 16.26 -14.23
C ASP A 61 -5.75 16.64 -15.53
N ARG A 62 -6.26 15.65 -16.28
CA ARG A 62 -6.97 15.84 -17.56
C ARG A 62 -8.19 16.76 -17.45
N GLY A 63 -8.79 16.88 -16.27
CA GLY A 63 -9.87 17.80 -15.97
C GLY A 63 -9.42 19.24 -15.62
N GLY A 64 -8.12 19.55 -15.74
CA GLY A 64 -7.51 20.83 -15.37
C GLY A 64 -7.06 20.92 -13.91
N ARG A 65 -7.50 20.00 -13.07
CA ARG A 65 -7.05 19.78 -11.70
C ARG A 65 -6.79 18.31 -11.49
N GLU A 66 -5.99 17.98 -10.49
CA GLU A 66 -5.74 16.58 -10.16
C GLU A 66 -6.94 15.99 -9.44
N ASP A 67 -7.50 14.95 -10.01
CA ASP A 67 -8.66 14.21 -9.48
C ASP A 67 -8.48 12.72 -9.70
N LEU A 68 -9.26 11.94 -8.96
CA LEU A 68 -9.34 10.51 -9.13
C LEU A 68 -10.32 10.16 -10.26
N TRP A 69 -9.86 9.31 -11.17
CA TRP A 69 -10.58 8.88 -12.35
C TRP A 69 -10.64 7.36 -12.44
N LEU A 70 -11.65 6.86 -13.10
CA LEU A 70 -11.75 5.47 -13.52
C LEU A 70 -11.61 5.43 -15.05
N ALA A 71 -10.57 4.75 -15.52
CA ALA A 71 -10.32 4.50 -16.93
C ALA A 71 -10.64 3.04 -17.25
N PRO A 72 -11.21 2.72 -18.43
CA PRO A 72 -11.32 1.34 -18.88
C PRO A 72 -9.95 0.68 -18.98
N ALA A 73 -9.84 -0.56 -18.48
CA ALA A 73 -8.55 -1.27 -18.41
C ALA A 73 -8.02 -1.72 -19.79
N ASP A 74 -8.87 -1.75 -20.82
CA ASP A 74 -8.48 -2.01 -22.20
C ASP A 74 -7.97 -0.77 -22.94
N GLY A 75 -8.03 0.42 -22.31
CA GLY A 75 -7.67 1.70 -22.89
C GLY A 75 -8.71 2.29 -23.85
N GLU A 76 -9.85 1.63 -24.04
CA GLU A 76 -10.93 2.05 -24.95
C GLU A 76 -12.17 2.49 -24.17
N GLY A 77 -12.80 3.58 -24.56
CA GLY A 77 -14.04 4.03 -23.96
C GLY A 77 -13.93 5.33 -23.16
N GLU A 78 -15.03 5.66 -22.47
CA GLU A 78 -15.13 6.90 -21.72
C GLU A 78 -14.62 6.73 -20.28
N TRP A 79 -13.81 7.68 -19.87
CA TRP A 79 -13.35 7.75 -18.48
C TRP A 79 -14.41 8.39 -17.60
N ARG A 80 -14.50 7.91 -16.38
CA ARG A 80 -15.38 8.44 -15.37
C ARG A 80 -14.60 9.18 -14.27
N ARG A 81 -14.89 10.47 -14.09
CA ARG A 81 -14.33 11.26 -13.00
C ARG A 81 -15.02 10.88 -11.70
N LEU A 82 -14.24 10.55 -10.67
CA LEU A 82 -14.74 10.16 -9.36
C LEU A 82 -14.73 11.32 -8.37
N THR A 83 -13.65 12.14 -8.35
CA THR A 83 -13.57 13.36 -7.54
C THR A 83 -13.52 14.60 -8.43
N ASP A 84 -13.94 15.76 -7.90
CA ASP A 84 -13.93 17.04 -8.63
C ASP A 84 -13.51 18.24 -7.76
N ASP A 85 -12.99 17.97 -6.56
CA ASP A 85 -12.54 19.01 -5.61
C ASP A 85 -11.10 19.48 -5.88
N GLY A 86 -10.33 18.75 -6.68
CA GLY A 86 -8.95 19.05 -7.03
C GLY A 86 -7.99 18.88 -5.85
N VAL A 87 -8.39 18.10 -4.87
CA VAL A 87 -7.53 17.71 -3.74
C VAL A 87 -6.62 16.59 -4.19
N PHE A 88 -5.34 16.69 -3.81
CA PHE A 88 -4.35 15.65 -4.12
C PHE A 88 -4.72 14.35 -3.41
N ASN A 89 -4.94 13.29 -4.19
CA ASN A 89 -5.35 11.97 -3.71
C ASN A 89 -4.16 11.01 -3.73
N LEU A 90 -4.16 10.07 -2.79
CA LEU A 90 -3.07 9.14 -2.55
C LEU A 90 -3.58 7.71 -2.53
N GLN A 91 -2.81 6.80 -3.11
CA GLN A 91 -2.91 5.35 -2.91
C GLN A 91 -4.35 4.77 -3.01
N PRO A 92 -5.03 4.84 -4.14
CA PRO A 92 -6.34 4.21 -4.27
C PRO A 92 -6.24 2.70 -4.06
N VAL A 93 -7.22 2.14 -3.31
CA VAL A 93 -7.32 0.70 -3.01
C VAL A 93 -8.76 0.25 -3.23
N TRP A 94 -8.95 -0.73 -4.10
CA TRP A 94 -10.25 -1.32 -4.36
C TRP A 94 -10.71 -2.23 -3.21
N SER A 95 -12.01 -2.26 -2.96
CA SER A 95 -12.59 -3.34 -2.16
C SER A 95 -12.51 -4.67 -2.91
N PRO A 96 -12.50 -5.81 -2.22
CA PRO A 96 -12.37 -7.13 -2.86
C PRO A 96 -13.47 -7.41 -3.89
N ASP A 97 -14.68 -6.88 -3.70
CA ASP A 97 -15.83 -6.99 -4.61
C ASP A 97 -15.78 -6.00 -5.79
N GLY A 98 -14.82 -5.05 -5.80
CA GLY A 98 -14.72 -3.99 -6.82
C GLY A 98 -15.82 -2.92 -6.72
N GLU A 99 -16.72 -2.98 -5.74
CA GLU A 99 -17.83 -2.05 -5.62
C GLU A 99 -17.44 -0.70 -4.99
N ARG A 100 -16.32 -0.67 -4.25
CA ARG A 100 -15.84 0.52 -3.53
C ARG A 100 -14.38 0.79 -3.82
N LEU A 101 -14.03 2.07 -3.70
CA LEU A 101 -12.65 2.55 -3.78
C LEU A 101 -12.32 3.37 -2.53
N LEU A 102 -11.17 3.10 -1.94
CA LEU A 102 -10.66 3.76 -0.74
C LEU A 102 -9.41 4.55 -1.09
N TRP A 103 -9.23 5.76 -0.56
CA TRP A 103 -8.02 6.57 -0.72
C TRP A 103 -7.87 7.59 0.40
N SER A 104 -6.63 7.96 0.71
CA SER A 104 -6.34 9.12 1.54
C SER A 104 -6.08 10.36 0.69
N ASP A 105 -6.14 11.54 1.30
CA ASP A 105 -5.88 12.80 0.62
C ASP A 105 -5.03 13.78 1.45
N LYS A 106 -4.58 14.86 0.80
CA LYS A 106 -3.74 15.88 1.45
C LYS A 106 -4.43 16.65 2.58
N GLU A 107 -5.76 16.54 2.69
CA GLU A 107 -6.53 17.11 3.80
C GLU A 107 -6.67 16.16 4.98
N LEU A 108 -5.84 15.10 4.98
CA LEU A 108 -5.76 14.08 6.02
C LEU A 108 -7.03 13.24 6.14
N ARG A 109 -7.87 13.19 5.09
CA ARG A 109 -9.08 12.36 5.06
C ARG A 109 -8.75 10.99 4.51
N LEU A 110 -9.36 9.98 5.08
CA LEU A 110 -9.56 8.68 4.44
C LEU A 110 -10.96 8.68 3.85
N ASN A 111 -11.05 8.53 2.55
CA ASN A 111 -12.28 8.60 1.78
C ASN A 111 -12.63 7.25 1.18
N MET A 112 -13.91 6.98 1.07
CA MET A 112 -14.45 5.79 0.41
C MET A 112 -15.53 6.22 -0.60
N ALA A 113 -15.45 5.74 -1.83
CA ALA A 113 -16.49 5.94 -2.84
C ALA A 113 -17.22 4.64 -3.16
N THR A 114 -18.53 4.72 -3.35
CA THR A 114 -19.30 3.67 -4.03
C THR A 114 -19.15 3.86 -5.53
N VAL A 115 -18.51 2.92 -6.20
CA VAL A 115 -18.12 3.04 -7.61
C VAL A 115 -19.34 3.24 -8.52
N ALA A 116 -20.43 2.52 -8.31
CA ALA A 116 -21.62 2.61 -9.15
C ALA A 116 -22.29 3.99 -9.11
N THR A 117 -22.36 4.63 -7.96
CA THR A 117 -23.07 5.90 -7.73
C THR A 117 -22.17 7.13 -7.76
N GLY A 118 -20.86 6.95 -7.47
CA GLY A 118 -19.92 8.04 -7.23
C GLY A 118 -20.13 8.74 -5.89
N GLU A 119 -20.93 8.18 -4.98
CA GLU A 119 -21.12 8.71 -3.64
C GLU A 119 -19.84 8.55 -2.81
N ILE A 120 -19.38 9.64 -2.22
CA ILE A 120 -18.15 9.67 -1.41
C ILE A 120 -18.51 9.86 0.06
N THR A 121 -17.96 8.97 0.90
CA THR A 121 -18.06 9.03 2.36
C THR A 121 -16.66 9.26 2.94
N VAL A 122 -16.53 10.19 3.89
CA VAL A 122 -15.31 10.33 4.69
C VAL A 122 -15.34 9.27 5.78
N VAL A 123 -14.41 8.33 5.72
CA VAL A 123 -14.26 7.24 6.69
C VAL A 123 -13.72 7.79 8.00
N ASP A 124 -12.62 8.53 7.93
CA ASP A 124 -11.99 9.17 9.09
C ASP A 124 -11.13 10.37 8.65
N ARG A 125 -10.63 11.12 9.62
CA ARG A 125 -9.72 12.25 9.38
C ARG A 125 -8.56 12.21 10.38
N GLY A 126 -7.34 12.40 9.88
CA GLY A 126 -6.17 12.61 10.69
C GLY A 126 -6.25 13.94 11.47
N GLU A 127 -5.77 13.93 12.72
CA GLU A 127 -5.76 15.11 13.57
C GLU A 127 -4.39 15.84 13.56
N VAL A 128 -3.35 15.13 13.17
CA VAL A 128 -1.97 15.61 13.20
C VAL A 128 -1.47 15.78 11.79
N ASP A 129 -1.17 17.02 11.44
CA ASP A 129 -0.43 17.35 10.22
C ASP A 129 1.06 17.39 10.61
N ASP A 130 1.77 16.30 10.35
CA ASP A 130 3.21 16.29 10.50
C ASP A 130 3.82 17.25 9.47
N ALA A 131 4.52 18.27 9.96
CA ALA A 131 5.17 19.28 9.13
C ALA A 131 6.16 18.69 8.10
N TRP A 132 6.58 17.45 8.25
CA TRP A 132 7.54 16.76 7.39
C TRP A 132 6.90 15.84 6.37
N GLU A 133 5.83 15.15 6.71
CA GLU A 133 5.27 14.08 5.87
C GLU A 133 3.77 14.21 5.56
N ARG A 134 2.98 14.98 6.27
CA ARG A 134 1.54 15.26 6.04
C ARG A 134 0.66 14.03 5.77
N TRP A 135 1.01 12.91 6.35
CA TRP A 135 0.31 11.64 6.12
C TRP A 135 -0.59 11.33 7.32
N GLY A 136 -1.75 11.95 7.38
CA GLY A 136 -2.65 11.76 8.53
C GLY A 136 -3.15 10.34 8.71
N ILE A 137 -3.43 9.64 7.62
CA ILE A 137 -3.89 8.26 7.60
C ILE A 137 -3.15 7.53 6.48
N GLN A 138 -2.53 6.42 6.83
CA GLN A 138 -1.73 5.61 5.92
C GLN A 138 -2.07 4.13 6.08
N ASP A 139 -1.53 3.31 5.17
CA ASP A 139 -1.55 1.86 5.28
C ASP A 139 -2.95 1.33 5.59
N TYR A 140 -3.88 1.58 4.71
CA TYR A 140 -5.25 1.07 4.84
C TYR A 140 -5.48 -0.17 3.99
N ALA A 141 -6.24 -1.11 4.54
CA ALA A 141 -6.59 -2.37 3.92
C ALA A 141 -8.04 -2.75 4.18
N TRP A 142 -8.66 -3.38 3.19
CA TRP A 142 -9.98 -3.99 3.33
C TRP A 142 -9.90 -5.35 4.02
N SER A 143 -10.94 -5.71 4.74
CA SER A 143 -11.17 -7.11 5.10
C SER A 143 -11.51 -7.93 3.84
N PRO A 144 -11.25 -9.25 3.81
CA PRO A 144 -11.48 -10.08 2.64
C PRO A 144 -12.95 -10.09 2.17
N ASP A 145 -13.91 -9.85 3.07
CA ASP A 145 -15.34 -9.73 2.79
C ASP A 145 -15.81 -8.28 2.48
N GLY A 146 -14.90 -7.30 2.50
CA GLY A 146 -15.21 -5.89 2.22
C GLY A 146 -16.06 -5.18 3.28
N ARG A 147 -16.27 -5.78 4.47
CA ARG A 147 -17.12 -5.23 5.55
C ARG A 147 -16.39 -4.29 6.49
N PHE A 148 -15.07 -4.39 6.56
CA PHE A 148 -14.22 -3.60 7.44
C PHE A 148 -13.03 -3.00 6.71
N ILE A 149 -12.55 -1.87 7.25
CA ILE A 149 -11.34 -1.19 6.77
C ILE A 149 -10.42 -1.04 7.98
N ALA A 150 -9.23 -1.63 7.94
CA ALA A 150 -8.17 -1.38 8.89
C ALA A 150 -7.22 -0.30 8.36
N TYR A 151 -6.76 0.59 9.23
CA TYR A 151 -5.83 1.65 8.84
C TYR A 151 -4.98 2.11 10.02
N SER A 152 -3.81 2.67 9.71
CA SER A 152 -2.98 3.37 10.68
C SER A 152 -3.26 4.87 10.64
N LYS A 153 -3.34 5.48 11.84
CA LYS A 153 -3.56 6.91 11.99
C LYS A 153 -2.65 7.50 13.06
N MET A 154 -1.94 8.55 12.69
CA MET A 154 -1.12 9.32 13.62
C MET A 154 -1.99 10.07 14.61
N GLU A 155 -1.64 9.94 15.88
CA GLU A 155 -2.28 10.62 16.98
C GLU A 155 -1.43 11.76 17.56
N ARG A 156 -1.98 12.49 18.51
CA ARG A 156 -1.26 13.60 19.18
C ARG A 156 -0.02 13.16 19.95
N SER A 157 0.11 11.86 20.23
CA SER A 157 1.33 11.26 20.77
C SER A 157 2.47 11.20 19.77
N LEU A 158 2.21 11.50 18.49
CA LEU A 158 3.08 11.30 17.33
C LEU A 158 3.42 9.83 17.10
N CYS A 159 2.60 8.93 17.60
CA CYS A 159 2.62 7.51 17.28
C CYS A 159 1.39 7.17 16.43
N ASP A 160 1.56 6.29 15.47
CA ASP A 160 0.45 5.73 14.72
C ASP A 160 -0.20 4.61 15.53
N ALA A 161 -1.52 4.58 15.54
CA ALA A 161 -2.30 3.49 16.10
C ALA A 161 -3.18 2.87 15.03
N ILE A 162 -3.51 1.58 15.19
CA ILE A 162 -4.39 0.85 14.29
C ILE A 162 -5.85 1.07 14.70
N PHE A 163 -6.66 1.37 13.70
CA PHE A 163 -8.11 1.52 13.79
C PHE A 163 -8.80 0.59 12.79
N ILE A 164 -10.04 0.22 13.10
CA ILE A 164 -10.95 -0.49 12.20
C ILE A 164 -12.24 0.31 12.06
N TYR A 165 -12.65 0.55 10.82
CA TYR A 165 -13.93 1.13 10.46
C TYR A 165 -14.89 0.03 9.99
N SER A 166 -16.11 0.02 10.53
CA SER A 166 -17.19 -0.86 10.08
C SER A 166 -17.99 -0.16 8.97
N VAL A 167 -17.99 -0.72 7.77
CA VAL A 167 -18.69 -0.15 6.62
C VAL A 167 -20.20 -0.09 6.85
N ALA A 168 -20.75 -1.09 7.51
CA ALA A 168 -22.20 -1.21 7.75
C ALA A 168 -22.72 -0.23 8.80
N SER A 169 -21.98 -0.02 9.91
CA SER A 169 -22.40 0.86 11.00
C SER A 169 -21.85 2.28 10.89
N GLY A 170 -20.74 2.49 10.15
CA GLY A 170 -20.01 3.76 10.12
C GLY A 170 -19.21 4.02 11.40
N GLU A 171 -19.04 3.05 12.28
CA GLU A 171 -18.33 3.19 13.53
C GLU A 171 -16.84 2.93 13.36
N ILE A 172 -16.03 3.70 14.11
CA ILE A 172 -14.57 3.57 14.18
C ILE A 172 -14.21 2.96 15.53
N HIS A 173 -13.41 1.92 15.49
CA HIS A 173 -12.91 1.23 16.67
C HIS A 173 -11.39 1.26 16.72
N ARG A 174 -10.84 1.63 17.89
CA ARG A 174 -9.40 1.57 18.11
C ARG A 174 -9.01 0.12 18.44
N VAL A 175 -7.94 -0.36 17.80
CA VAL A 175 -7.35 -1.69 18.02
C VAL A 175 -6.14 -1.62 18.93
N THR A 176 -5.21 -0.70 18.66
CA THR A 176 -3.95 -0.58 19.42
C THR A 176 -3.89 0.70 20.25
N ASP A 177 -3.06 0.67 21.30
CA ASP A 177 -2.83 1.83 22.17
C ASP A 177 -1.89 2.86 21.50
N HIS A 178 -1.94 4.11 21.97
CA HIS A 178 -1.17 5.24 21.46
C HIS A 178 0.30 5.31 21.97
N VAL A 179 0.82 4.21 22.51
CA VAL A 179 2.15 4.18 23.15
C VAL A 179 3.24 3.78 22.18
N TYR A 180 2.89 2.98 21.19
CA TYR A 180 3.82 2.43 20.21
C TYR A 180 3.50 2.97 18.82
N GLN A 181 4.47 2.83 17.91
CA GLN A 181 4.27 3.06 16.49
C GLN A 181 3.78 1.77 15.86
N ASP A 182 2.54 1.78 15.38
CA ASP A 182 1.86 0.61 14.80
C ASP A 182 1.39 0.95 13.38
N TRP A 183 1.79 0.15 12.36
CA TRP A 183 1.50 0.43 10.96
C TRP A 183 1.35 -0.84 10.12
N SER A 184 1.04 -0.69 8.82
CA SER A 184 0.83 -1.78 7.85
C SER A 184 -0.19 -2.83 8.30
N PRO A 185 -1.44 -2.43 8.68
CA PRO A 185 -2.46 -3.41 9.01
C PRO A 185 -2.90 -4.19 7.76
N SER A 186 -3.07 -5.51 7.89
CA SER A 186 -3.55 -6.38 6.82
C SER A 186 -4.36 -7.53 7.42
N PHE A 187 -5.59 -7.74 6.94
CA PHE A 187 -6.42 -8.85 7.40
C PHE A 187 -5.91 -10.17 6.83
N SER A 188 -5.95 -11.24 7.61
CA SER A 188 -5.69 -12.59 7.11
C SER A 188 -6.72 -12.99 6.05
N ALA A 189 -6.34 -13.86 5.14
CA ALA A 189 -7.21 -14.31 4.04
C ALA A 189 -8.48 -15.01 4.55
N ASP A 190 -8.39 -15.74 5.68
CA ASP A 190 -9.50 -16.40 6.35
C ASP A 190 -10.35 -15.47 7.23
N GLY A 191 -9.97 -14.20 7.37
CA GLY A 191 -10.70 -13.19 8.14
C GLY A 191 -10.64 -13.36 9.67
N ARG A 192 -9.81 -14.24 10.20
CA ARG A 192 -9.70 -14.52 11.65
C ARG A 192 -8.73 -13.59 12.39
N TYR A 193 -7.75 -13.04 11.66
CA TYR A 193 -6.65 -12.27 12.22
C TYR A 193 -6.48 -10.92 11.51
N LEU A 194 -5.88 -9.97 12.23
CA LEU A 194 -5.31 -8.77 11.65
C LEU A 194 -3.83 -8.73 11.98
N TYR A 195 -3.00 -8.68 10.94
CA TYR A 195 -1.55 -8.53 11.07
C TYR A 195 -1.17 -7.06 11.02
N PHE A 196 -0.10 -6.67 11.71
CA PHE A 196 0.46 -5.33 11.63
C PHE A 196 1.92 -5.31 12.11
N LEU A 197 2.65 -4.26 11.78
CA LEU A 197 4.01 -4.01 12.27
C LEU A 197 3.97 -3.07 13.47
N SER A 198 4.87 -3.29 14.44
CA SER A 198 4.96 -2.45 15.64
C SER A 198 6.39 -2.32 16.15
N ASN A 199 6.73 -1.10 16.60
CA ASN A 199 8.00 -0.81 17.28
C ASN A 199 7.87 -1.01 18.80
N ARG A 200 7.50 -2.21 19.24
CA ARG A 200 7.35 -2.55 20.67
C ARG A 200 8.58 -3.20 21.27
N SER A 201 9.60 -3.48 20.47
CA SER A 201 10.84 -4.09 20.92
C SER A 201 11.86 -3.02 21.28
N PHE A 202 12.21 -2.90 22.57
CA PHE A 202 13.11 -1.86 23.06
C PHE A 202 14.41 -2.49 23.58
N GLU A 203 15.43 -2.54 22.76
CA GLU A 203 16.79 -2.89 23.15
C GLU A 203 17.76 -1.75 22.83
N PRO A 204 17.78 -0.68 23.65
CA PRO A 204 18.58 0.50 23.34
C PRO A 204 20.08 0.20 23.47
N VAL A 205 20.82 0.58 22.44
CA VAL A 205 22.28 0.60 22.45
C VAL A 205 22.75 1.99 22.85
N MET A 206 23.58 2.09 23.89
CA MET A 206 24.14 3.36 24.34
C MET A 206 25.45 3.67 23.63
N GLY A 207 25.53 4.84 23.01
CA GLY A 207 26.78 5.35 22.45
C GLY A 207 27.84 5.57 23.53
N PHE A 208 29.04 5.07 23.34
CA PHE A 208 30.10 5.15 24.34
C PHE A 208 30.64 6.57 24.55
N VAL A 209 30.56 7.41 23.52
CA VAL A 209 31.16 8.77 23.54
C VAL A 209 30.15 9.83 23.98
N ASP A 210 28.94 9.77 23.40
CA ASP A 210 27.90 10.78 23.57
C ASP A 210 26.83 10.41 24.60
N GLN A 211 26.86 9.15 25.05
CA GLN A 211 25.89 8.55 26.00
C GLN A 211 24.42 8.68 25.52
N ASN A 212 24.20 8.89 24.22
CA ASN A 212 22.86 8.86 23.63
C ASN A 212 22.43 7.41 23.36
N HIS A 213 21.14 7.16 23.50
CA HIS A 213 20.56 5.89 23.15
C HIS A 213 20.27 5.84 21.65
N VAL A 214 20.63 4.73 21.02
CA VAL A 214 20.25 4.39 19.64
C VAL A 214 19.32 3.21 19.69
N PHE A 215 18.19 3.33 19.05
CA PHE A 215 17.18 2.29 18.94
C PHE A 215 17.26 1.69 17.54
N LEU A 216 17.62 0.42 17.45
CA LEU A 216 17.77 -0.33 16.22
C LEU A 216 16.88 -1.57 16.31
N ASP A 217 16.45 -2.08 15.16
CA ASP A 217 15.75 -3.35 15.06
C ASP A 217 14.57 -3.48 16.05
N MET A 218 13.73 -2.45 16.10
CA MET A 218 12.63 -2.36 17.06
C MET A 218 11.32 -2.99 16.57
N THR A 219 11.26 -3.32 15.27
CA THR A 219 10.03 -3.72 14.63
C THR A 219 9.83 -5.22 14.71
N LEU A 220 8.62 -5.63 15.10
CA LEU A 220 8.12 -7.00 15.00
C LEU A 220 6.75 -7.01 14.31
N PRO A 221 6.40 -8.08 13.59
CA PRO A 221 5.02 -8.36 13.22
C PRO A 221 4.20 -8.76 14.46
N TYR A 222 2.95 -8.32 14.51
CA TYR A 222 1.98 -8.68 15.53
C TYR A 222 0.70 -9.20 14.90
N VAL A 223 0.01 -10.04 15.65
CA VAL A 223 -1.26 -10.63 15.25
C VAL A 223 -2.32 -10.24 16.26
N VAL A 224 -3.45 -9.72 15.78
CA VAL A 224 -4.68 -9.52 16.56
C VAL A 224 -5.63 -10.66 16.27
N VAL A 225 -6.09 -11.36 17.30
CA VAL A 225 -7.19 -12.32 17.17
C VAL A 225 -8.50 -11.54 17.18
N LEU A 226 -9.27 -11.60 16.08
CA LEU A 226 -10.42 -10.72 15.88
C LEU A 226 -11.63 -11.11 16.75
N ARG A 227 -11.89 -12.40 16.95
CA ARG A 227 -13.01 -12.88 17.77
C ARG A 227 -12.57 -13.21 19.17
N ASP A 228 -13.42 -12.89 20.15
CA ASP A 228 -13.22 -13.32 21.53
C ASP A 228 -13.51 -14.84 21.65
N GLY A 229 -12.56 -15.56 22.21
CA GLY A 229 -12.64 -17.02 22.35
C GLY A 229 -11.98 -17.80 21.22
N ASP A 230 -11.59 -17.17 20.11
CA ASP A 230 -10.72 -17.82 19.13
C ASP A 230 -9.31 -18.01 19.71
N LEU A 231 -8.68 -19.10 19.35
CA LEU A 231 -7.33 -19.39 19.81
C LEU A 231 -6.33 -18.47 19.11
N SER A 232 -5.27 -18.09 19.83
CA SER A 232 -4.09 -17.51 19.20
C SER A 232 -3.56 -18.46 18.11
N PRO A 233 -3.09 -17.93 16.95
CA PRO A 233 -2.50 -18.78 15.93
C PRO A 233 -1.28 -19.57 16.45
N PHE A 234 -0.66 -19.09 17.54
CA PHE A 234 0.51 -19.72 18.17
C PHE A 234 0.12 -20.67 19.33
N ALA A 235 -1.16 -20.89 19.58
CA ALA A 235 -1.60 -21.82 20.63
C ALA A 235 -1.30 -23.26 20.23
N PRO A 236 -0.81 -24.10 21.16
CA PRO A 236 -0.58 -25.52 20.89
C PRO A 236 -1.86 -26.20 20.39
N GLY A 237 -1.79 -26.85 19.23
CA GLY A 237 -2.92 -27.58 18.63
C GLY A 237 -3.78 -26.75 17.66
N ASN A 238 -3.43 -25.52 17.38
CA ASN A 238 -4.13 -24.68 16.40
C ASN A 238 -3.58 -24.88 14.95
N ASN A 239 -2.68 -25.84 14.75
CA ASN A 239 -2.08 -26.17 13.45
C ASN A 239 -3.03 -26.97 12.52
N GLU A 240 -4.27 -27.20 12.92
CA GLU A 240 -5.27 -27.68 11.99
C GLU A 240 -5.78 -26.46 11.23
N GLY A 241 -5.17 -26.18 10.07
CA GLY A 241 -5.77 -25.32 9.06
C GLY A 241 -7.20 -25.85 8.88
N THR A 242 -8.19 -25.04 9.17
CA THR A 242 -9.55 -25.33 8.80
C THR A 242 -9.57 -25.34 7.29
N ASP A 243 -9.53 -26.53 6.70
CA ASP A 243 -9.86 -26.75 5.30
C ASP A 243 -11.38 -26.53 5.17
N ASP A 244 -11.79 -25.32 5.38
CA ASP A 244 -13.16 -24.84 5.16
C ASP A 244 -13.23 -24.49 3.67
N GLY A 245 -13.33 -25.55 2.85
CA GLY A 245 -13.45 -25.44 1.41
C GLY A 245 -14.52 -24.44 1.00
N ASP A 246 -14.28 -23.69 -0.05
CA ASP A 246 -15.19 -22.84 -0.88
C ASP A 246 -16.31 -22.07 -0.13
N GLU A 247 -16.27 -21.89 1.20
CA GLU A 247 -17.21 -21.05 1.92
C GLU A 247 -16.76 -19.58 1.81
N GLU A 248 -17.72 -18.68 1.55
CA GLU A 248 -17.47 -17.24 1.53
C GLU A 248 -16.94 -16.81 2.92
N VAL A 249 -15.79 -16.16 2.95
CA VAL A 249 -15.19 -15.66 4.18
C VAL A 249 -16.10 -14.59 4.77
N GLU A 250 -16.50 -14.75 6.02
CA GLU A 250 -17.24 -13.76 6.78
C GLU A 250 -16.39 -13.30 7.99
N VAL A 251 -15.98 -12.02 7.98
CA VAL A 251 -15.19 -11.45 9.07
C VAL A 251 -16.08 -11.05 10.22
N GLU A 252 -15.80 -11.58 11.40
CA GLU A 252 -16.47 -11.20 12.64
C GLU A 252 -15.44 -10.61 13.62
N ILE A 253 -15.77 -9.47 14.22
CA ILE A 253 -14.85 -8.77 15.12
C ILE A 253 -15.54 -8.44 16.44
N ASP A 254 -14.97 -8.94 17.54
CA ASP A 254 -15.31 -8.54 18.88
C ASP A 254 -14.42 -7.38 19.32
N PHE A 255 -14.93 -6.15 19.26
CA PHE A 255 -14.15 -4.96 19.59
C PHE A 255 -13.87 -4.81 21.09
N ASP A 256 -14.72 -5.35 21.95
CA ASP A 256 -14.50 -5.25 23.38
C ASP A 256 -13.26 -6.05 23.81
N GLY A 257 -12.30 -5.36 24.39
CA GLY A 257 -11.03 -5.96 24.82
C GLY A 257 -10.07 -6.40 23.69
N ILE A 258 -10.28 -5.97 22.46
CA ILE A 258 -9.46 -6.36 21.29
C ILE A 258 -7.95 -6.11 21.49
N SER A 259 -7.57 -5.03 22.18
CA SER A 259 -6.16 -4.73 22.48
C SER A 259 -5.46 -5.77 23.37
N ARG A 260 -6.21 -6.62 24.05
CA ARG A 260 -5.66 -7.72 24.87
C ARG A 260 -5.41 -8.98 24.07
N ARG A 261 -5.89 -9.05 22.85
CA ARG A 261 -5.74 -10.19 21.93
C ARG A 261 -4.63 -9.97 20.90
N ILE A 262 -3.69 -9.09 21.23
CA ILE A 262 -2.51 -8.77 20.40
C ILE A 262 -1.34 -9.61 20.89
N VAL A 263 -0.75 -10.40 20.00
CA VAL A 263 0.39 -11.26 20.28
C VAL A 263 1.51 -11.03 19.25
N PRO A 264 2.79 -11.08 19.62
CA PRO A 264 3.87 -11.01 18.65
C PRO A 264 3.89 -12.28 17.77
N ALA A 265 4.33 -12.17 16.53
CA ALA A 265 4.60 -13.34 15.69
C ALA A 265 5.78 -14.14 16.28
N GLU A 266 5.52 -15.40 16.64
CA GLU A 266 6.57 -16.27 17.19
C GLU A 266 7.60 -16.63 16.12
N GLY A 267 8.87 -16.82 16.49
CA GLY A 267 9.94 -17.18 15.57
C GLY A 267 10.50 -16.03 14.72
N VAL A 268 9.99 -14.79 14.87
CA VAL A 268 10.55 -13.62 14.21
C VAL A 268 11.39 -12.81 15.19
N GLU A 269 12.66 -12.56 14.84
CA GLU A 269 13.52 -11.67 15.62
C GLU A 269 13.18 -10.19 15.34
N PRO A 270 13.39 -9.29 16.32
CA PRO A 270 13.25 -7.87 16.07
C PRO A 270 14.15 -7.37 14.94
N GLY A 271 13.63 -6.54 14.07
CA GLY A 271 14.33 -6.05 12.90
C GLY A 271 13.88 -4.67 12.45
N ASN A 272 14.22 -4.33 11.23
CA ASN A 272 13.79 -3.11 10.56
C ASN A 272 12.87 -3.50 9.39
N TYR A 273 11.58 -3.61 9.67
CA TYR A 273 10.57 -4.19 8.79
C TYR A 273 9.62 -3.15 8.26
N PHE A 274 9.12 -3.36 7.03
CA PHE A 274 8.19 -2.48 6.33
C PHE A 274 7.20 -3.29 5.56
N ARG A 275 6.05 -2.69 5.27
CA ARG A 275 5.09 -3.16 4.28
C ARG A 275 4.75 -4.63 4.45
N LEU A 276 4.00 -4.90 5.50
CA LEU A 276 3.41 -6.19 5.72
C LEU A 276 2.11 -6.31 4.91
N GLU A 277 1.96 -7.41 4.19
CA GLU A 277 0.72 -7.77 3.49
C GLU A 277 0.39 -9.24 3.78
N ALA A 278 -0.89 -9.52 4.06
CA ALA A 278 -1.37 -10.89 4.28
C ALA A 278 -1.35 -11.69 2.98
N VAL A 279 -1.06 -12.96 3.11
CA VAL A 279 -1.15 -13.99 2.06
C VAL A 279 -1.91 -15.20 2.60
N GLU A 280 -2.18 -16.22 1.79
CA GLU A 280 -3.00 -17.37 2.15
C GLU A 280 -2.57 -18.05 3.47
N ASP A 281 -1.27 -18.33 3.61
CA ASP A 281 -0.73 -19.08 4.77
C ASP A 281 -0.11 -18.20 5.86
N GLY A 282 -0.27 -16.88 5.77
CA GLY A 282 0.33 -15.96 6.73
C GLY A 282 0.50 -14.54 6.19
N PHE A 283 1.76 -14.05 6.15
CA PHE A 283 2.04 -12.71 5.64
C PHE A 283 3.45 -12.59 5.05
N ILE A 284 3.64 -11.62 4.18
CA ILE A 284 4.94 -11.23 3.66
C ILE A 284 5.32 -9.83 4.11
N TYR A 285 6.62 -9.55 4.21
CA TYR A 285 7.11 -8.23 4.63
C TYR A 285 8.50 -7.93 4.09
N LEU A 286 8.80 -6.65 3.94
CA LEU A 286 10.13 -6.18 3.57
C LEU A 286 11.00 -5.99 4.80
N ALA A 287 12.27 -6.36 4.69
CA ALA A 287 13.29 -6.14 5.70
C ALA A 287 14.45 -5.33 5.14
N LYS A 288 14.94 -4.37 5.94
CA LYS A 288 16.18 -3.65 5.68
C LYS A 288 17.24 -4.15 6.67
N THR A 289 18.25 -4.82 6.14
CA THR A 289 19.31 -5.43 6.95
C THR A 289 20.52 -4.50 7.20
N GLU A 290 20.63 -3.41 6.42
CA GLU A 290 21.66 -2.40 6.60
C GLU A 290 21.17 -1.23 7.45
N HIS A 291 21.91 -0.87 8.49
CA HIS A 291 21.62 0.30 9.30
C HIS A 291 22.17 1.57 8.65
N GLU A 292 21.29 2.47 8.27
CA GLU A 292 21.65 3.79 7.76
C GLU A 292 21.43 4.83 8.87
N PHE A 293 22.53 5.27 9.47
CA PHE A 293 22.48 6.28 10.55
C PHE A 293 22.27 7.71 10.05
N LEU A 294 22.36 7.94 8.76
CA LEU A 294 22.23 9.27 8.16
C LEU A 294 20.98 9.33 7.29
N LYS A 295 19.87 9.76 7.88
CA LYS A 295 18.56 9.92 7.22
C LYS A 295 18.64 10.65 5.86
N TYR A 296 19.61 11.56 5.70
CA TYR A 296 19.76 12.34 4.46
C TYR A 296 20.68 11.70 3.41
N GLN A 297 21.53 10.76 3.74
CA GLN A 297 22.30 10.00 2.73
C GLN A 297 21.42 9.00 1.98
N ALA A 298 20.43 8.42 2.63
CA ALA A 298 19.46 7.54 2.00
C ALA A 298 18.67 8.22 0.88
N VAL A 299 18.51 9.54 0.92
CA VAL A 299 17.78 10.32 -0.12
C VAL A 299 18.55 10.37 -1.44
N THR A 300 19.88 10.30 -1.41
CA THR A 300 20.72 10.36 -2.62
C THR A 300 20.94 9.01 -3.27
N ASP A 301 20.73 7.91 -2.55
CA ASP A 301 21.00 6.53 -3.04
C ASP A 301 19.70 5.69 -3.17
N ARG A 302 18.62 6.32 -3.59
CA ARG A 302 17.32 5.64 -3.85
C ARG A 302 17.37 4.59 -4.98
N SER A 303 18.48 4.49 -5.68
CA SER A 303 18.65 3.56 -6.81
C SER A 303 19.11 2.16 -6.41
N ASN A 304 19.59 1.97 -5.16
CA ASN A 304 20.07 0.69 -4.72
C ASN A 304 18.94 -0.15 -4.12
N ALA A 305 18.65 -1.27 -4.78
CA ALA A 305 17.78 -2.30 -4.26
C ALA A 305 18.50 -3.01 -3.11
N LYS A 306 18.01 -2.82 -1.88
CA LYS A 306 18.68 -3.28 -0.65
C LYS A 306 17.74 -4.00 0.30
N LEU A 307 16.49 -4.17 -0.11
CA LEU A 307 15.49 -4.80 0.73
C LEU A 307 15.42 -6.29 0.44
N LYS A 308 15.16 -7.05 1.49
CA LYS A 308 14.84 -8.46 1.43
C LYS A 308 13.35 -8.65 1.64
N LEU A 309 12.76 -9.58 0.93
CA LEU A 309 11.39 -10.01 1.12
C LEU A 309 11.38 -11.31 1.92
N TYR A 310 10.59 -11.36 2.96
CA TYR A 310 10.34 -12.53 3.77
C TYR A 310 8.88 -12.93 3.68
N ALA A 311 8.63 -14.24 3.73
CA ALA A 311 7.32 -14.80 4.05
C ALA A 311 7.37 -15.37 5.47
N TYR A 312 6.28 -15.18 6.20
CA TYR A 312 6.04 -15.84 7.47
C TYR A 312 4.90 -16.83 7.31
N ASP A 313 5.19 -18.09 7.56
CA ASP A 313 4.20 -19.15 7.60
C ASP A 313 3.61 -19.28 9.01
N LEU A 314 2.29 -19.14 9.10
CA LEU A 314 1.61 -19.12 10.39
C LEU A 314 1.55 -20.50 11.05
N ALA A 315 1.50 -21.57 10.25
CA ALA A 315 1.45 -22.95 10.76
C ALA A 315 2.82 -23.45 11.23
N GLU A 316 3.87 -23.13 10.45
CA GLU A 316 5.25 -23.49 10.77
C GLU A 316 5.87 -22.54 11.80
N GLN A 317 5.29 -21.35 12.00
CA GLN A 317 5.78 -20.27 12.88
C GLN A 317 7.22 -19.87 12.56
N GLU A 318 7.54 -19.83 11.27
CA GLU A 318 8.86 -19.52 10.76
C GLU A 318 8.83 -18.51 9.63
N ALA A 319 9.83 -17.61 9.63
CA ALA A 319 10.05 -16.67 8.55
C ALA A 319 11.13 -17.16 7.60
N SER A 320 10.84 -17.22 6.30
CA SER A 320 11.77 -17.60 5.25
C SER A 320 12.05 -16.42 4.31
N GLU A 321 13.30 -16.29 3.86
CA GLU A 321 13.67 -15.30 2.85
C GLU A 321 13.19 -15.76 1.48
N LEU A 322 12.34 -14.93 0.80
CA LEU A 322 11.85 -15.21 -0.53
C LEU A 322 12.72 -14.57 -1.62
N MET A 323 13.22 -13.35 -1.36
CA MET A 323 13.98 -12.60 -2.38
C MET A 323 14.90 -11.57 -1.74
N ASP A 324 16.09 -11.39 -2.29
CA ASP A 324 17.05 -10.35 -1.91
C ASP A 324 17.21 -9.32 -3.03
N GLY A 325 17.53 -8.09 -2.66
CA GLY A 325 17.92 -7.04 -3.60
C GLY A 325 16.76 -6.37 -4.33
N ILE A 326 15.61 -6.24 -3.70
CA ILE A 326 14.45 -5.54 -4.28
C ILE A 326 14.26 -4.14 -3.71
N ASN A 327 13.45 -3.32 -4.38
CA ASN A 327 13.04 -2.00 -3.90
C ASN A 327 11.62 -2.04 -3.34
N ASN A 328 10.74 -2.80 -3.95
CA ASN A 328 9.31 -2.86 -3.60
C ASN A 328 8.62 -4.02 -4.31
N TYR A 329 7.43 -4.37 -3.85
CA TYR A 329 6.56 -5.37 -4.47
C TYR A 329 5.09 -4.94 -4.41
N HIS A 330 4.22 -5.62 -5.17
CA HIS A 330 2.77 -5.53 -5.05
C HIS A 330 2.13 -6.87 -5.40
N LEU A 331 1.08 -7.24 -4.68
CA LEU A 331 0.31 -8.44 -4.95
C LEU A 331 -0.74 -8.19 -6.03
N SER A 332 -1.14 -9.26 -6.74
CA SER A 332 -2.35 -9.28 -7.55
C SER A 332 -3.59 -9.20 -6.66
N ALA A 333 -4.73 -8.86 -7.24
CA ALA A 333 -5.99 -8.72 -6.49
C ALA A 333 -6.41 -10.03 -5.79
N ASP A 334 -6.08 -11.19 -6.36
CA ASP A 334 -6.32 -12.52 -5.79
C ASP A 334 -5.19 -13.01 -4.87
N GLY A 335 -4.14 -12.22 -4.68
CA GLY A 335 -2.99 -12.54 -3.85
C GLY A 335 -2.05 -13.62 -4.39
N LYS A 336 -2.34 -14.22 -5.56
CA LYS A 336 -1.58 -15.38 -6.07
C LYS A 336 -0.30 -15.03 -6.81
N LYS A 337 -0.23 -13.82 -7.38
CA LYS A 337 0.93 -13.30 -8.09
C LYS A 337 1.48 -12.06 -7.39
N MET A 338 2.76 -11.90 -7.51
CA MET A 338 3.49 -10.75 -6.99
C MET A 338 4.32 -10.13 -8.11
N VAL A 339 4.19 -8.82 -8.30
CA VAL A 339 5.14 -8.06 -9.10
C VAL A 339 6.18 -7.43 -8.18
N TYR A 340 7.45 -7.61 -8.47
CA TYR A 340 8.55 -6.96 -7.76
C TYR A 340 9.29 -5.99 -8.65
N ARG A 341 9.98 -5.04 -8.01
CA ARG A 341 10.90 -4.13 -8.65
C ARG A 341 12.28 -4.22 -8.01
N SER A 342 13.30 -4.38 -8.82
CA SER A 342 14.70 -4.25 -8.46
C SER A 342 15.39 -3.28 -9.41
N ARG A 343 15.67 -2.05 -8.95
CA ARG A 343 16.19 -0.95 -9.79
C ARG A 343 15.29 -0.64 -10.99
N SER A 344 15.72 -1.05 -12.19
CA SER A 344 14.96 -0.91 -13.44
C SER A 344 14.35 -2.23 -13.93
N THR A 345 14.55 -3.31 -13.19
CA THR A 345 13.99 -4.64 -13.50
C THR A 345 12.66 -4.78 -12.78
N PHE A 346 11.66 -5.26 -13.50
CA PHE A 346 10.38 -5.73 -12.98
C PHE A 346 10.24 -7.20 -13.30
N GLY A 347 9.65 -7.95 -12.38
CA GLY A 347 9.35 -9.37 -12.60
C GLY A 347 8.04 -9.72 -11.93
N VAL A 348 7.32 -10.70 -12.50
CA VAL A 348 6.09 -11.26 -11.96
C VAL A 348 6.35 -12.71 -11.60
N VAL A 349 6.10 -13.07 -10.35
CA VAL A 349 6.34 -14.41 -9.79
C VAL A 349 5.13 -14.85 -8.97
N ASP A 350 5.10 -16.12 -8.59
CA ASP A 350 4.10 -16.63 -7.67
C ASP A 350 4.33 -16.08 -6.26
N THR A 351 3.26 -15.71 -5.58
CA THR A 351 3.32 -15.21 -4.20
C THR A 351 3.80 -16.34 -3.28
N GLY A 352 4.71 -16.01 -2.35
CA GLY A 352 5.25 -16.98 -1.40
C GLY A 352 6.34 -17.92 -1.97
N ALA A 353 6.58 -17.90 -3.27
CA ALA A 353 7.66 -18.68 -3.87
C ALA A 353 9.03 -18.00 -3.66
N GLU A 354 10.05 -18.78 -3.35
CA GLU A 354 11.43 -18.33 -3.39
C GLU A 354 11.83 -18.00 -4.83
N ALA A 355 12.39 -16.81 -5.04
CA ALA A 355 12.75 -16.32 -6.36
C ALA A 355 13.99 -15.42 -6.33
N GLU A 356 14.69 -15.33 -7.46
CA GLU A 356 15.83 -14.42 -7.63
C GLU A 356 15.46 -13.22 -8.49
N VAL A 357 16.19 -12.11 -8.34
CA VAL A 357 16.02 -10.94 -9.22
C VAL A 357 16.35 -11.35 -10.66
N GLY A 358 15.34 -11.25 -11.51
CA GLY A 358 15.39 -11.70 -12.92
C GLY A 358 14.38 -12.80 -13.24
N ASP A 359 13.88 -13.50 -12.24
CA ASP A 359 12.79 -14.46 -12.43
C ASP A 359 11.50 -13.74 -12.81
N GLY A 360 10.75 -14.28 -13.74
CA GLY A 360 9.53 -13.67 -14.26
C GLY A 360 9.74 -12.27 -14.85
N LYS A 361 10.97 -11.95 -15.31
CA LYS A 361 11.34 -10.62 -15.80
C LYS A 361 10.41 -10.18 -16.93
N VAL A 362 9.83 -8.99 -16.76
CA VAL A 362 9.05 -8.32 -17.81
C VAL A 362 10.00 -7.61 -18.76
N ASP A 363 9.86 -7.87 -20.06
CA ASP A 363 10.67 -7.22 -21.10
C ASP A 363 10.13 -5.80 -21.39
N LEU A 364 10.94 -4.82 -21.06
CA LEU A 364 10.67 -3.41 -21.35
C LEU A 364 11.47 -2.89 -22.56
N ASP A 365 12.29 -3.74 -23.18
CA ASP A 365 13.06 -3.37 -24.36
C ASP A 365 12.10 -3.23 -25.56
N GLY A 366 12.12 -2.06 -26.16
CA GLY A 366 11.22 -1.78 -27.29
C GLY A 366 9.91 -1.08 -26.91
N VAL A 367 9.59 -0.93 -25.63
CA VAL A 367 8.46 -0.09 -25.20
C VAL A 367 8.69 1.36 -25.63
N GLN A 368 7.81 1.89 -26.47
CA GLN A 368 7.91 3.23 -27.01
C GLN A 368 6.68 4.05 -26.64
N LEU A 369 6.94 5.26 -26.17
CA LEU A 369 5.90 6.25 -25.90
C LEU A 369 5.92 7.33 -27.00
N LYS A 370 4.76 7.57 -27.60
CA LYS A 370 4.57 8.69 -28.51
C LYS A 370 4.21 9.93 -27.72
N VAL A 371 5.13 10.90 -27.65
CA VAL A 371 4.96 12.11 -26.84
C VAL A 371 4.78 13.34 -27.72
N HIS A 372 3.73 14.13 -27.45
CA HIS A 372 3.54 15.45 -28.02
C HIS A 372 4.20 16.50 -27.12
N ARG A 373 5.45 16.87 -27.38
CA ARG A 373 6.31 17.68 -26.49
C ARG A 373 5.69 19.01 -26.05
N MET A 374 4.97 19.70 -26.92
CA MET A 374 4.37 20.99 -26.54
C MET A 374 3.22 20.81 -25.53
N ALA A 375 2.43 19.74 -25.67
CA ALA A 375 1.38 19.41 -24.71
C ALA A 375 1.99 19.00 -23.38
N GLU A 376 3.03 18.16 -23.39
CA GLU A 376 3.77 17.74 -22.19
C GLU A 376 4.38 18.95 -21.46
N PHE A 377 5.03 19.88 -22.17
CA PHE A 377 5.59 21.07 -21.53
C PHE A 377 4.54 21.98 -20.89
N LEU A 378 3.39 22.12 -21.52
CA LEU A 378 2.26 22.86 -20.95
C LEU A 378 1.72 22.17 -19.70
N GLN A 379 1.58 20.86 -19.74
CA GLN A 379 1.17 20.06 -18.59
C GLN A 379 2.17 20.21 -17.43
N ILE A 380 3.48 20.05 -17.67
CA ILE A 380 4.53 20.23 -16.67
C ILE A 380 4.50 21.62 -16.04
N PHE A 381 4.32 22.67 -16.86
CA PHE A 381 4.20 24.04 -16.35
C PHE A 381 2.98 24.21 -15.44
N ASN A 382 1.82 23.72 -15.87
CA ASN A 382 0.58 23.79 -15.08
C ASN A 382 0.68 22.97 -13.80
N GLU A 383 1.32 21.80 -13.84
CA GLU A 383 1.55 20.98 -12.65
C GLU A 383 2.49 21.68 -11.65
N ALA A 384 3.60 22.23 -12.12
CA ALA A 384 4.52 22.98 -11.28
C ALA A 384 3.82 24.16 -10.56
N TRP A 385 2.94 24.86 -11.28
CA TRP A 385 2.10 25.90 -10.68
C TRP A 385 1.12 25.36 -9.64
N ARG A 386 0.40 24.26 -9.95
CA ARG A 386 -0.51 23.62 -8.99
C ARG A 386 0.20 23.15 -7.74
N VAL A 387 1.34 22.48 -7.88
CA VAL A 387 2.14 22.03 -6.74
C VAL A 387 2.56 23.22 -5.88
N GLN A 388 3.03 24.29 -6.50
CA GLN A 388 3.40 25.51 -5.77
C GLN A 388 2.20 26.08 -5.01
N ARG A 389 1.04 26.23 -5.65
CA ARG A 389 -0.18 26.74 -5.04
C ARG A 389 -0.69 25.87 -3.91
N ASP A 390 -0.72 24.55 -4.12
CA ASP A 390 -1.42 23.60 -3.25
C ASP A 390 -0.56 23.13 -2.07
N TRP A 391 0.77 23.25 -2.18
CA TRP A 391 1.72 22.80 -1.14
C TRP A 391 2.50 23.96 -0.50
N PHE A 392 2.24 25.19 -0.89
CA PHE A 392 2.85 26.33 -0.22
C PHE A 392 2.28 26.47 1.20
N TYR A 393 3.14 26.76 2.17
CA TYR A 393 2.78 26.78 3.59
C TYR A 393 1.74 27.86 3.95
N ASP A 394 1.64 28.94 3.17
CA ASP A 394 0.62 29.97 3.30
C ASP A 394 -0.40 29.85 2.15
N PRO A 395 -1.65 29.43 2.43
CA PRO A 395 -2.68 29.28 1.39
C PRO A 395 -2.96 30.58 0.61
N GLY A 396 -2.69 31.74 1.20
CA GLY A 396 -2.80 33.04 0.56
C GLY A 396 -1.57 33.44 -0.25
N MET A 397 -0.52 32.59 -0.32
CA MET A 397 0.73 32.81 -1.03
C MET A 397 1.34 34.22 -0.74
N HIS A 398 1.20 34.70 0.47
CA HIS A 398 1.56 36.08 0.89
C HIS A 398 0.92 37.20 0.05
N GLY A 399 -0.24 36.95 -0.52
CA GLY A 399 -0.97 37.90 -1.36
C GLY A 399 -0.45 38.01 -2.81
N VAL A 400 0.33 37.04 -3.26
CA VAL A 400 0.71 36.90 -4.67
C VAL A 400 -0.43 36.14 -5.39
N ASP A 401 -0.97 36.77 -6.44
CA ASP A 401 -2.01 36.20 -7.28
C ASP A 401 -1.40 35.52 -8.51
#